data_8d366f2adcfb7180b547959be9262bb4
#
_entry.id   8d366f2adcfb7180b547959be9262bb4
#
_cell.length_a   1.000
_cell.length_b   1.000
_cell.length_c   1.000
_cell.angle_alpha   90.00
_cell.angle_beta   90.00
_cell.angle_gamma   90.00
#
_symmetry.space_group_name_H-M   'P 1'
#
loop_
_entity.id
_entity.type
_entity.pdbx_description
1 polymer ?
#
loop_
_entity_poly.entity_id
_entity_poly.type
_entity_poly.pdbx_seq_one_letter_code
_entity_poly.pdbx_strand_id
1 'polypeptide(L)'
;MCSYIGASLPCYALVKYTSFWDFPIDRLDLASSTHQSIDTMVKTRIGAFGPWALLALVLLIAGSCVQAADEQAANGGGRRRRTHRRSAAAVADMMVPITFLNASVEKGAVCMDGTPAAYHLDRGSGAGNKSWIVNLEGGGWCNNARTCRFRTRTHHGSSNFMERQIIFTGIMSASPAENPDFYNWNRVKIRYCDSASFAGDAFDKGTGLYFRGQRIWEEAIRHLLSIGMASADRALLTGCSAGGLAAILHCDQFGAFFAGRNTTVKCLADAGLFLDAVDVSGGRSLRSYYGDIVAMQGVAPHLPPTCTDHLDATSCFFPQNIIDNIKTPIFLLNAAYDVWQIEESLAPSKADPSRAWRACKFNRSACNASQINFLQDFREQMVASVRGFSGSKSNGLFINSCFAHCQSELPATWNGTPTIQNKRIARSVSDWYFGRAEVKAIDCPYPCDNTCRNII
;
A
#
# COMPACT_ATOMS: atom_id res chain seq x y z
N MET A 1 -44.27 16.47 6.26
CA MET A 1 -43.60 15.40 7.03
C MET A 1 -42.18 15.29 6.53
N CYS A 2 -41.30 16.11 7.07
CA CYS A 2 -39.85 16.02 6.91
C CYS A 2 -39.28 16.20 8.31
N SER A 3 -38.60 15.18 8.79
CA SER A 3 -37.71 15.29 9.96
C SER A 3 -36.67 14.16 9.94
N TYR A 4 -35.43 14.57 10.23
CA TYR A 4 -34.25 13.77 10.54
C TYR A 4 -33.53 13.06 9.37
N ILE A 5 -32.38 13.59 8.97
CA ILE A 5 -31.04 13.13 9.37
C ILE A 5 -30.04 14.22 8.96
N GLY A 6 -29.41 14.86 9.95
CA GLY A 6 -28.25 15.71 9.76
C GLY A 6 -26.98 14.88 9.79
N ALA A 7 -26.24 14.91 8.69
CA ALA A 7 -24.81 14.58 8.68
C ALA A 7 -24.16 15.33 7.51
N SER A 8 -23.50 16.43 7.83
CA SER A 8 -22.64 17.19 6.92
C SER A 8 -21.33 16.42 6.72
N LEU A 9 -21.18 15.74 5.59
CA LEU A 9 -19.88 15.24 5.10
C LEU A 9 -19.17 16.37 4.36
N PRO A 10 -17.92 16.69 4.66
CA PRO A 10 -17.16 17.69 3.92
C PRO A 10 -16.73 17.17 2.55
N CYS A 11 -16.94 17.97 1.50
CA CYS A 11 -16.58 17.71 0.09
C CYS A 11 -15.07 17.53 -0.20
N TYR A 12 -14.23 17.29 0.77
CA TYR A 12 -12.77 17.14 0.60
C TYR A 12 -12.31 15.69 0.38
N ALA A 13 -13.19 14.70 0.42
CA ALA A 13 -12.82 13.29 0.31
C ALA A 13 -12.76 12.75 -1.15
N LEU A 14 -13.17 13.51 -2.15
CA LEU A 14 -13.31 13.01 -3.53
C LEU A 14 -12.13 13.30 -4.48
N VAL A 15 -11.10 14.00 -4.04
CA VAL A 15 -9.97 14.40 -4.92
C VAL A 15 -8.69 13.57 -4.72
N LYS A 16 -8.62 12.64 -3.78
CA LYS A 16 -7.38 11.92 -3.47
C LYS A 16 -7.35 10.42 -3.80
N TYR A 17 -8.37 9.88 -4.45
CA TYR A 17 -8.39 8.45 -4.81
C TYR A 17 -7.95 8.13 -6.24
N THR A 18 -7.51 9.10 -7.04
CA THR A 18 -7.11 8.89 -8.45
C THR A 18 -5.62 8.63 -8.66
N SER A 19 -4.79 8.56 -7.63
CA SER A 19 -3.33 8.40 -7.80
C SER A 19 -2.80 6.98 -7.52
N PHE A 20 -3.66 5.97 -7.32
CA PHE A 20 -3.20 4.60 -7.06
C PHE A 20 -3.11 3.71 -8.31
N TRP A 21 -3.61 4.17 -9.47
CA TRP A 21 -3.71 3.35 -10.69
C TRP A 21 -3.25 4.15 -11.92
N ASP A 22 -1.93 4.32 -12.10
CA ASP A 22 -1.35 4.72 -13.38
C ASP A 22 -1.12 3.46 -14.24
N PHE A 23 -2.20 2.95 -14.85
CA PHE A 23 -2.12 2.01 -15.96
C PHE A 23 -2.30 2.75 -17.29
N PRO A 24 -1.54 2.40 -18.34
CA PRO A 24 -1.68 3.02 -19.65
C PRO A 24 -3.03 2.66 -20.25
N ILE A 25 -3.86 3.67 -20.52
CA ILE A 25 -5.06 3.55 -21.32
C ILE A 25 -4.60 3.39 -22.78
N ASP A 26 -4.46 2.16 -23.23
CA ASP A 26 -4.37 1.88 -24.66
C ASP A 26 -5.77 2.07 -25.27
N ARG A 27 -5.87 3.10 -26.13
CA ARG A 27 -6.89 3.41 -27.14
C ARG A 27 -8.24 2.70 -26.93
N LEU A 28 -9.20 3.43 -26.39
CA LEU A 28 -10.62 3.13 -26.56
C LEU A 28 -11.01 3.47 -28.01
N ASP A 29 -11.07 2.45 -28.88
CA ASP A 29 -11.90 2.50 -30.05
C ASP A 29 -13.36 2.47 -29.61
N LEU A 30 -13.99 3.64 -29.56
CA LEU A 30 -15.42 3.80 -29.34
C LEU A 30 -16.16 3.34 -30.60
N ALA A 31 -16.49 2.05 -30.65
CA ALA A 31 -17.47 1.54 -31.61
C ALA A 31 -18.85 2.09 -31.27
N SER A 32 -19.38 2.81 -32.21
CA SER A 32 -20.70 3.45 -32.24
C SER A 32 -21.85 2.46 -32.04
N SER A 33 -22.43 2.37 -30.83
CA SER A 33 -23.75 1.75 -30.67
C SER A 33 -24.60 2.21 -29.47
N THR A 34 -24.11 3.13 -28.65
CA THR A 34 -24.86 3.64 -27.49
C THR A 34 -25.38 5.08 -27.62
N HIS A 35 -25.04 5.77 -28.71
CA HIS A 35 -25.49 7.16 -28.91
C HIS A 35 -26.95 7.30 -29.40
N GLN A 36 -27.58 6.26 -29.93
CA GLN A 36 -28.95 6.34 -30.43
C GLN A 36 -30.05 6.27 -29.37
N SER A 37 -29.77 5.69 -28.18
CA SER A 37 -30.78 5.55 -27.13
C SER A 37 -30.96 6.78 -26.24
N ILE A 38 -29.92 7.57 -26.08
CA ILE A 38 -29.99 8.80 -25.24
C ILE A 38 -30.52 10.00 -26.03
N ASP A 39 -30.21 10.09 -27.32
CA ASP A 39 -30.69 11.18 -28.19
C ASP A 39 -32.21 11.13 -28.42
N THR A 40 -32.81 9.94 -28.39
CA THR A 40 -34.27 9.78 -28.58
C THR A 40 -35.05 10.13 -27.33
N MET A 41 -34.50 9.93 -26.11
CA MET A 41 -35.17 10.31 -24.86
C MET A 41 -35.11 11.80 -24.56
N VAL A 42 -34.09 12.51 -25.03
CA VAL A 42 -33.94 13.95 -24.82
C VAL A 42 -34.79 14.74 -25.80
N LYS A 43 -34.99 14.25 -27.02
CA LYS A 43 -35.78 14.96 -28.06
C LYS A 43 -37.30 14.89 -27.86
N THR A 44 -37.83 13.99 -27.07
CA THR A 44 -39.28 13.81 -26.87
C THR A 44 -39.88 14.60 -25.69
N ARG A 45 -39.08 15.27 -24.86
CA ARG A 45 -39.61 16.05 -23.70
C ARG A 45 -39.22 17.55 -23.68
N ILE A 46 -38.48 18.07 -24.66
CA ILE A 46 -38.07 19.48 -24.68
C ILE A 46 -38.77 20.28 -25.83
N GLY A 47 -39.92 19.82 -26.28
CA GLY A 47 -40.66 20.46 -27.36
C GLY A 47 -41.54 21.69 -26.97
N ALA A 48 -41.52 22.19 -25.69
CA ALA A 48 -42.44 23.21 -25.27
C ALA A 48 -41.83 24.50 -24.67
N PHE A 49 -40.54 24.61 -24.45
CA PHE A 49 -39.93 25.85 -23.92
C PHE A 49 -38.64 26.21 -24.68
N GLY A 50 -38.61 27.42 -25.23
CA GLY A 50 -37.45 27.92 -25.99
C GLY A 50 -36.21 28.12 -25.09
N PRO A 51 -35.00 28.26 -25.73
CA PRO A 51 -33.71 28.33 -25.02
C PRO A 51 -33.59 29.45 -23.98
N TRP A 52 -34.46 30.48 -24.08
CA TRP A 52 -34.50 31.59 -23.12
C TRP A 52 -35.14 31.21 -21.75
N ALA A 53 -35.99 30.20 -21.69
CA ALA A 53 -36.62 29.75 -20.44
C ALA A 53 -35.62 28.95 -19.56
N LEU A 54 -34.70 28.21 -20.18
CA LEU A 54 -33.63 27.51 -19.47
C LEU A 54 -32.58 28.49 -18.90
N LEU A 55 -32.25 29.55 -19.65
CA LEU A 55 -31.35 30.59 -19.17
C LEU A 55 -31.95 31.36 -17.97
N ALA A 56 -33.25 31.67 -18.03
CA ALA A 56 -33.95 32.32 -16.95
C ALA A 56 -34.02 31.46 -15.69
N LEU A 57 -34.21 30.14 -15.82
CA LEU A 57 -34.24 29.21 -14.69
C LEU A 57 -32.86 29.05 -14.03
N VAL A 58 -31.79 29.00 -14.82
CA VAL A 58 -30.41 28.95 -14.32
C VAL A 58 -30.04 30.25 -13.61
N LEU A 59 -30.45 31.40 -14.13
CA LEU A 59 -30.20 32.71 -13.50
C LEU A 59 -31.01 32.89 -12.20
N LEU A 60 -32.25 32.36 -12.14
CA LEU A 60 -33.06 32.39 -10.91
C LEU A 60 -32.48 31.48 -9.83
N ILE A 61 -32.00 30.32 -10.17
CA ILE A 61 -31.33 29.39 -9.23
C ILE A 61 -30.03 29.99 -8.76
N ALA A 62 -29.23 30.59 -9.64
CA ALA A 62 -27.98 31.25 -9.27
C ALA A 62 -28.24 32.49 -8.37
N GLY A 63 -29.27 33.28 -8.65
CA GLY A 63 -29.63 34.44 -7.83
C GLY A 63 -30.09 34.05 -6.43
N SER A 64 -30.88 32.96 -6.30
CA SER A 64 -31.33 32.45 -5.01
C SER A 64 -30.18 31.86 -4.17
N CYS A 65 -29.16 31.27 -4.80
CA CYS A 65 -27.96 30.77 -4.12
C CYS A 65 -27.08 31.91 -3.60
N VAL A 66 -27.00 33.04 -4.33
CA VAL A 66 -26.21 34.21 -3.91
C VAL A 66 -26.87 34.93 -2.70
N GLN A 67 -28.20 35.11 -2.71
CA GLN A 67 -28.89 35.72 -1.57
C GLN A 67 -28.86 34.86 -0.31
N ALA A 68 -28.95 33.52 -0.44
CA ALA A 68 -28.83 32.63 0.71
C ALA A 68 -27.39 32.60 1.28
N ALA A 69 -26.38 32.92 0.47
CA ALA A 69 -24.97 33.03 0.90
C ALA A 69 -24.70 34.36 1.67
N ASP A 70 -25.34 35.45 1.25
CA ASP A 70 -25.15 36.76 1.90
C ASP A 70 -25.91 36.87 3.25
N GLU A 71 -27.08 36.29 3.42
CA GLU A 71 -27.77 36.24 4.71
C GLU A 71 -27.09 35.36 5.75
N GLN A 72 -26.36 34.27 5.32
CA GLN A 72 -25.57 33.46 6.23
C GLN A 72 -24.22 34.09 6.58
N ALA A 73 -23.70 35.01 5.76
CA ALA A 73 -22.43 35.71 6.03
C ALA A 73 -22.56 36.79 7.10
N ALA A 74 -23.75 37.40 7.26
CA ALA A 74 -23.95 38.50 8.22
C ALA A 74 -24.05 38.05 9.68
N ASN A 75 -24.50 36.79 9.97
CA ASN A 75 -24.75 36.32 11.34
C ASN A 75 -23.72 35.30 11.89
N GLY A 76 -22.62 34.94 11.19
CA GLY A 76 -21.70 33.90 11.60
C GLY A 76 -20.20 34.22 11.53
N GLY A 77 -19.83 35.48 11.32
CA GLY A 77 -18.46 35.85 10.87
C GLY A 77 -17.31 35.64 11.83
N GLY A 78 -17.53 35.50 13.13
CA GLY A 78 -16.44 35.40 14.12
C GLY A 78 -16.04 33.96 14.51
N ARG A 79 -17.00 33.05 14.60
CA ARG A 79 -16.77 31.70 15.11
C ARG A 79 -16.34 30.71 14.03
N ARG A 80 -16.85 30.82 12.78
CA ARG A 80 -16.48 29.93 11.65
C ARG A 80 -15.04 30.17 11.15
N ARG A 81 -14.54 31.41 11.09
CA ARG A 81 -13.16 31.70 10.70
C ARG A 81 -12.12 31.13 11.70
N ARG A 82 -12.45 31.06 12.98
CA ARG A 82 -11.57 30.49 14.01
C ARG A 82 -11.52 28.97 13.96
N THR A 83 -12.62 28.29 13.63
CA THR A 83 -12.68 26.82 13.50
C THR A 83 -11.97 26.35 12.23
N HIS A 84 -12.17 27.02 11.09
CA HIS A 84 -11.46 26.70 9.85
C HIS A 84 -9.93 26.94 9.94
N ARG A 85 -9.52 27.98 10.64
CA ARG A 85 -8.10 28.28 10.85
C ARG A 85 -7.44 27.28 11.80
N ARG A 86 -8.16 26.79 12.82
CA ARG A 86 -7.68 25.73 13.72
C ARG A 86 -7.62 24.37 13.04
N SER A 87 -8.56 24.03 12.18
CA SER A 87 -8.54 22.77 11.42
C SER A 87 -7.42 22.77 10.37
N ALA A 88 -7.16 23.88 9.68
CA ALA A 88 -6.09 24.01 8.71
C ALA A 88 -4.70 23.95 9.39
N ALA A 89 -4.53 24.59 10.55
CA ALA A 89 -3.30 24.50 11.34
C ALA A 89 -3.05 23.07 11.85
N ALA A 90 -4.09 22.39 12.36
CA ALA A 90 -3.98 21.00 12.81
C ALA A 90 -3.61 20.03 11.67
N VAL A 91 -4.11 20.26 10.45
CA VAL A 91 -3.72 19.46 9.28
C VAL A 91 -2.28 19.76 8.87
N ALA A 92 -1.85 21.02 8.94
CA ALA A 92 -0.47 21.39 8.63
C ALA A 92 0.53 20.74 9.61
N ASP A 93 0.18 20.65 10.89
CA ASP A 93 1.00 19.99 11.93
C ASP A 93 1.10 18.45 11.73
N MET A 94 0.24 17.84 10.92
CA MET A 94 0.27 16.41 10.59
C MET A 94 1.08 16.10 9.32
N MET A 95 1.51 17.13 8.59
CA MET A 95 2.25 16.96 7.33
C MET A 95 3.72 16.70 7.59
N VAL A 96 4.20 15.52 7.18
CA VAL A 96 5.59 15.08 7.36
C VAL A 96 6.43 15.47 6.13
N PRO A 97 7.44 16.32 6.25
CA PRO A 97 8.24 16.78 5.11
C PRO A 97 9.16 15.67 4.59
N ILE A 98 9.52 15.78 3.29
CA ILE A 98 10.49 14.90 2.64
C ILE A 98 11.92 15.31 3.00
N THR A 99 12.80 14.31 3.14
CA THR A 99 14.24 14.47 3.28
C THR A 99 14.95 13.68 2.19
N PHE A 100 15.82 14.32 1.41
CA PHE A 100 16.61 13.70 0.37
C PHE A 100 17.93 13.17 0.91
N LEU A 101 18.33 11.97 0.46
CA LEU A 101 19.61 11.34 0.77
C LEU A 101 20.70 11.83 -0.20
N ASN A 102 20.93 13.14 -0.27
CA ASN A 102 21.87 13.73 -1.23
C ASN A 102 23.30 13.20 -1.09
N ALA A 103 23.79 12.99 0.15
CA ALA A 103 25.12 12.45 0.41
C ALA A 103 25.30 10.98 -0.06
N SER A 104 24.20 10.26 -0.32
CA SER A 104 24.25 8.87 -0.77
C SER A 104 24.35 8.73 -2.29
N VAL A 105 24.22 9.82 -3.04
CA VAL A 105 24.31 9.83 -4.52
C VAL A 105 25.70 9.37 -4.97
N GLU A 106 26.78 9.85 -4.30
CA GLU A 106 28.15 9.44 -4.60
C GLU A 106 28.40 7.94 -4.39
N LYS A 107 27.59 7.31 -3.53
CA LYS A 107 27.61 5.84 -3.32
C LYS A 107 26.71 5.10 -4.30
N GLY A 108 26.05 5.82 -5.21
CA GLY A 108 25.13 5.28 -6.20
C GLY A 108 23.76 4.84 -5.61
N ALA A 109 23.39 5.28 -4.42
CA ALA A 109 22.07 5.06 -3.83
C ALA A 109 21.07 6.08 -4.41
N VAL A 110 20.61 5.81 -5.62
CA VAL A 110 19.79 6.72 -6.44
C VAL A 110 18.52 6.02 -6.94
N CYS A 111 17.49 6.81 -7.23
CA CYS A 111 16.30 6.37 -7.94
C CYS A 111 16.63 5.91 -9.38
N MET A 112 15.66 5.34 -10.07
CA MET A 112 15.87 4.78 -11.42
C MET A 112 16.35 5.79 -12.44
N ASP A 113 16.06 7.08 -12.29
CA ASP A 113 16.52 8.19 -13.15
C ASP A 113 17.81 8.86 -12.68
N GLY A 114 18.44 8.36 -11.60
CA GLY A 114 19.64 8.93 -11.01
C GLY A 114 19.39 10.03 -9.98
N THR A 115 18.15 10.40 -9.70
CA THR A 115 17.81 11.36 -8.64
C THR A 115 18.06 10.78 -7.23
N PRO A 116 18.34 11.62 -6.20
CA PRO A 116 18.56 11.13 -4.84
C PRO A 116 17.36 10.35 -4.31
N ALA A 117 17.60 9.26 -3.59
CA ALA A 117 16.55 8.61 -2.80
C ALA A 117 16.06 9.54 -1.67
N ALA A 118 14.90 9.24 -1.08
CA ALA A 118 14.30 10.09 -0.07
C ALA A 118 13.49 9.31 0.96
N TYR A 119 13.21 9.96 2.08
CA TYR A 119 12.32 9.46 3.13
C TYR A 119 11.53 10.60 3.77
N HIS A 120 10.48 10.27 4.50
CA HIS A 120 9.78 11.14 5.43
C HIS A 120 10.04 10.67 6.86
N LEU A 121 10.30 11.59 7.78
CA LEU A 121 10.52 11.27 9.20
C LEU A 121 9.69 12.19 10.08
N ASP A 122 8.83 11.56 10.87
CA ASP A 122 8.14 12.19 11.99
C ASP A 122 8.77 11.71 13.31
N ARG A 123 9.30 12.66 14.09
CA ARG A 123 10.05 12.35 15.32
C ARG A 123 9.13 11.89 16.43
N GLY A 124 9.58 10.87 17.16
CA GLY A 124 8.90 10.37 18.35
C GLY A 124 8.92 11.34 19.52
N SER A 125 8.01 11.13 20.45
CA SER A 125 7.83 11.96 21.64
C SER A 125 7.64 11.14 22.91
N GLY A 126 7.93 11.76 24.05
CA GLY A 126 7.75 11.15 25.36
C GLY A 126 8.44 9.79 25.48
N ALA A 127 7.72 8.76 25.92
CA ALA A 127 8.24 7.40 26.06
C ALA A 127 8.57 6.69 24.74
N GLY A 128 8.12 7.26 23.59
CA GLY A 128 8.38 6.71 22.27
C GLY A 128 9.63 7.26 21.57
N ASN A 129 10.32 8.24 22.14
CA ASN A 129 11.43 8.95 21.51
C ASN A 129 12.65 8.06 21.16
N LYS A 130 12.80 6.90 21.82
CA LYS A 130 13.81 5.87 21.54
C LYS A 130 13.25 4.64 20.80
N SER A 131 12.06 4.74 20.30
CA SER A 131 11.42 3.65 19.53
C SER A 131 11.24 4.10 18.07
N TRP A 132 11.47 3.19 17.12
CA TRP A 132 11.48 3.52 15.69
C TRP A 132 10.63 2.56 14.88
N ILE A 133 9.83 3.11 13.98
CA ILE A 133 9.22 2.37 12.88
C ILE A 133 9.89 2.84 11.59
N VAL A 134 10.39 1.89 10.81
CA VAL A 134 10.88 2.12 9.45
C VAL A 134 9.95 1.41 8.50
N ASN A 135 9.18 2.17 7.74
CA ASN A 135 8.23 1.67 6.75
C ASN A 135 8.86 1.75 5.36
N LEU A 136 8.88 0.64 4.64
CA LEU A 136 9.28 0.53 3.25
C LEU A 136 8.04 0.72 2.37
N GLU A 137 8.02 1.78 1.57
CA GLU A 137 6.89 2.08 0.68
C GLU A 137 6.73 0.97 -0.36
N GLY A 138 5.47 0.62 -0.69
CA GLY A 138 5.15 -0.31 -1.77
C GLY A 138 4.93 0.38 -3.11
N GLY A 139 4.34 -0.33 -4.08
CA GLY A 139 4.01 0.23 -5.39
C GLY A 139 4.33 -0.67 -6.58
N GLY A 140 4.34 -1.99 -6.39
CA GLY A 140 4.61 -2.96 -7.44
C GLY A 140 6.04 -2.90 -7.98
N TRP A 141 6.24 -3.38 -9.18
CA TRP A 141 7.57 -3.54 -9.82
C TRP A 141 7.54 -3.15 -11.30
N CYS A 142 8.71 -3.22 -11.95
CA CYS A 142 8.80 -3.22 -13.40
C CYS A 142 9.76 -4.31 -13.88
N ASN A 143 9.44 -4.96 -15.00
CA ASN A 143 10.13 -6.15 -15.50
C ASN A 143 10.74 -6.00 -16.90
N ASN A 144 10.66 -4.84 -17.51
CA ASN A 144 11.26 -4.57 -18.81
C ASN A 144 11.57 -3.08 -18.99
N ALA A 145 12.41 -2.76 -19.96
CA ALA A 145 12.87 -1.39 -20.22
C ALA A 145 11.74 -0.38 -20.43
N ARG A 146 10.64 -0.79 -21.07
CA ARG A 146 9.48 0.09 -21.34
C ARG A 146 8.75 0.46 -20.05
N THR A 147 8.38 -0.54 -19.25
CA THR A 147 7.65 -0.33 -17.99
C THR A 147 8.52 0.40 -16.98
N CYS A 148 9.82 0.09 -16.89
CA CYS A 148 10.74 0.76 -15.99
C CYS A 148 10.98 2.22 -16.39
N ARG A 149 11.14 2.51 -17.70
CA ARG A 149 11.23 3.90 -18.19
C ARG A 149 9.96 4.70 -17.93
N PHE A 150 8.77 4.07 -17.97
CA PHE A 150 7.54 4.76 -17.60
C PHE A 150 7.55 5.17 -16.12
N ARG A 151 8.06 4.33 -15.23
CA ARG A 151 8.12 4.62 -13.79
C ARG A 151 9.03 5.81 -13.45
N THR A 152 10.07 6.10 -14.25
CA THR A 152 10.90 7.31 -14.03
C THR A 152 10.13 8.63 -14.19
N ARG A 153 8.89 8.58 -14.68
CA ARG A 153 7.96 9.74 -14.78
C ARG A 153 6.97 9.78 -13.61
N THR A 154 7.17 8.96 -12.59
CA THR A 154 6.36 8.88 -11.38
C THR A 154 7.26 8.86 -10.14
N HIS A 155 6.68 9.02 -8.96
CA HIS A 155 7.43 8.90 -7.69
C HIS A 155 8.05 7.51 -7.47
N HIS A 156 7.59 6.46 -8.18
CA HIS A 156 8.15 5.12 -8.10
C HIS A 156 9.45 4.92 -8.92
N GLY A 157 9.95 5.93 -9.58
CA GLY A 157 11.21 5.87 -10.34
C GLY A 157 12.03 7.16 -10.30
N SER A 158 11.48 8.25 -9.72
CA SER A 158 12.14 9.55 -9.62
C SER A 158 11.69 10.31 -8.38
N SER A 159 12.64 10.83 -7.60
CA SER A 159 12.30 11.67 -6.44
C SER A 159 11.81 13.07 -6.82
N ASN A 160 11.92 13.48 -8.08
CA ASN A 160 11.34 14.72 -8.58
C ASN A 160 9.81 14.74 -8.52
N PHE A 161 9.19 13.55 -8.56
CA PHE A 161 7.73 13.37 -8.51
C PHE A 161 7.20 12.95 -7.13
N MET A 162 8.07 12.83 -6.12
CA MET A 162 7.66 12.53 -4.75
C MET A 162 6.99 13.75 -4.11
N GLU A 163 5.92 13.53 -3.35
CA GLU A 163 5.23 14.56 -2.60
C GLU A 163 6.19 15.19 -1.57
N ARG A 164 6.18 16.52 -1.50
CA ARG A 164 7.05 17.26 -0.57
C ARG A 164 6.66 17.09 0.89
N GLN A 165 5.42 16.73 1.13
CA GLN A 165 4.86 16.45 2.45
C GLN A 165 3.76 15.39 2.32
N ILE A 166 3.68 14.47 3.27
CA ILE A 166 2.63 13.44 3.33
C ILE A 166 2.04 13.36 4.74
N ILE A 167 0.83 12.84 4.84
CA ILE A 167 0.21 12.48 6.12
C ILE A 167 0.48 11.00 6.39
N PHE A 168 0.90 10.69 7.60
CA PHE A 168 1.05 9.31 8.07
C PHE A 168 -0.28 8.79 8.63
N THR A 169 -0.67 7.59 8.20
CA THR A 169 -1.90 6.92 8.59
C THR A 169 -1.65 5.46 9.01
N GLY A 170 -2.64 4.80 9.60
CA GLY A 170 -2.54 3.42 10.05
C GLY A 170 -1.45 3.24 11.11
N ILE A 171 -0.56 2.27 10.92
CA ILE A 171 0.58 2.02 11.84
C ILE A 171 1.54 3.21 11.94
N MET A 172 1.54 4.08 10.94
CA MET A 172 2.37 5.29 10.90
C MET A 172 1.68 6.52 11.51
N SER A 173 0.41 6.44 11.91
CA SER A 173 -0.36 7.57 12.44
C SER A 173 0.19 8.09 13.78
N ALA A 174 0.21 9.42 13.96
CA ALA A 174 0.52 10.10 15.21
C ALA A 174 -0.68 10.15 16.18
N SER A 175 -1.84 9.70 15.75
CA SER A 175 -3.05 9.71 16.56
C SER A 175 -3.11 8.51 17.50
N PRO A 176 -3.18 8.70 18.83
CA PRO A 176 -3.35 7.58 19.77
C PRO A 176 -4.68 6.85 19.59
N ALA A 177 -5.70 7.50 19.04
CA ALA A 177 -6.99 6.86 18.74
C ALA A 177 -6.89 5.90 17.57
N GLU A 178 -6.05 6.18 16.57
CA GLU A 178 -5.83 5.35 15.41
C GLU A 178 -4.73 4.32 15.64
N ASN A 179 -3.66 4.70 16.33
CA ASN A 179 -2.43 3.91 16.51
C ASN A 179 -1.99 3.90 17.98
N PRO A 180 -2.72 3.23 18.88
CA PRO A 180 -2.58 3.40 20.33
C PRO A 180 -1.21 3.00 20.89
N ASP A 181 -0.53 2.02 20.28
CA ASP A 181 0.72 1.47 20.81
C ASP A 181 2.00 2.04 20.15
N PHE A 182 1.87 2.68 18.95
CA PHE A 182 3.02 3.15 18.18
C PHE A 182 2.95 4.65 17.82
N TYR A 183 1.89 5.37 18.20
CA TYR A 183 1.63 6.76 17.78
C TYR A 183 2.75 7.75 18.10
N ASN A 184 3.50 7.52 19.16
CA ASN A 184 4.53 8.41 19.66
C ASN A 184 5.97 7.98 19.33
N TRP A 185 6.15 6.96 18.46
CA TRP A 185 7.45 6.49 18.00
C TRP A 185 8.04 7.45 16.94
N ASN A 186 9.36 7.36 16.70
CA ASN A 186 9.94 7.90 15.48
C ASN A 186 9.42 7.05 14.32
N ARG A 187 8.78 7.68 13.33
CA ARG A 187 8.13 7.01 12.20
C ARG A 187 8.75 7.49 10.92
N VAL A 188 9.32 6.55 10.17
CA VAL A 188 10.04 6.81 8.93
C VAL A 188 9.35 6.07 7.80
N LYS A 189 9.04 6.74 6.68
CA LYS A 189 8.67 6.08 5.42
C LYS A 189 9.80 6.31 4.42
N ILE A 190 10.53 5.24 4.07
CA ILE A 190 11.52 5.25 2.98
C ILE A 190 10.75 5.16 1.67
N ARG A 191 10.98 6.13 0.77
CA ARG A 191 10.26 6.22 -0.50
C ARG A 191 10.80 5.20 -1.50
N TYR A 192 9.90 4.60 -2.25
CA TYR A 192 10.18 3.50 -3.16
C TYR A 192 10.42 4.00 -4.59
N CYS A 193 11.65 3.90 -5.10
CA CYS A 193 11.97 4.37 -6.45
C CYS A 193 12.99 3.49 -7.22
N ASP A 194 13.15 2.22 -6.79
CA ASP A 194 14.01 1.23 -7.43
C ASP A 194 13.24 0.15 -8.21
N SER A 195 11.99 -0.12 -7.84
CA SER A 195 11.09 -1.07 -8.51
C SER A 195 11.49 -2.56 -8.44
N ALA A 196 12.28 -2.95 -7.42
CA ALA A 196 12.61 -4.35 -7.09
C ALA A 196 12.60 -4.63 -5.58
N SER A 197 11.64 -4.03 -4.83
CA SER A 197 11.51 -4.23 -3.37
C SER A 197 12.80 -3.93 -2.60
N PHE A 198 13.52 -2.88 -2.99
CA PHE A 198 14.80 -2.46 -2.42
C PHE A 198 15.93 -3.50 -2.52
N ALA A 199 15.82 -4.51 -3.39
CA ALA A 199 16.76 -5.63 -3.47
C ALA A 199 17.68 -5.63 -4.70
N GLY A 200 17.44 -4.79 -5.71
CA GLY A 200 18.23 -4.74 -6.92
C GLY A 200 19.52 -3.92 -6.76
N ASP A 201 20.62 -4.33 -7.46
CA ASP A 201 21.82 -3.52 -7.61
C ASP A 201 22.44 -3.67 -9.01
N ALA A 202 21.79 -3.06 -10.02
CA ALA A 202 22.24 -3.05 -11.40
C ALA A 202 22.21 -1.63 -12.01
N PHE A 203 22.90 -1.48 -13.15
CA PHE A 203 22.80 -0.32 -14.04
C PHE A 203 22.70 -0.81 -15.47
N ASP A 204 21.60 -0.48 -16.11
CA ASP A 204 21.40 -0.79 -17.53
C ASP A 204 21.95 0.33 -18.42
N LYS A 205 23.12 0.08 -19.01
CA LYS A 205 23.81 1.04 -19.92
C LYS A 205 22.98 1.37 -21.17
N GLY A 206 22.16 0.41 -21.65
CA GLY A 206 21.35 0.58 -22.86
C GLY A 206 20.21 1.56 -22.68
N THR A 207 19.62 1.61 -21.50
CA THR A 207 18.49 2.50 -21.16
C THR A 207 18.88 3.68 -20.29
N GLY A 208 20.05 3.63 -19.64
CA GLY A 208 20.50 4.62 -18.66
C GLY A 208 19.78 4.50 -17.30
N LEU A 209 19.10 3.38 -17.04
CA LEU A 209 18.32 3.17 -15.81
C LEU A 209 19.18 2.61 -14.68
N TYR A 210 18.99 3.14 -13.48
CA TYR A 210 19.58 2.66 -12.25
C TYR A 210 18.59 1.77 -11.51
N PHE A 211 19.02 0.57 -11.11
CA PHE A 211 18.28 -0.36 -10.26
C PHE A 211 19.07 -0.53 -8.96
N ARG A 212 18.94 0.42 -8.03
CA ARG A 212 19.82 0.59 -6.87
C ARG A 212 19.12 0.39 -5.52
N GLY A 213 18.09 -0.45 -5.50
CA GLY A 213 17.29 -0.68 -4.32
C GLY A 213 18.09 -1.10 -3.09
N GLN A 214 19.02 -2.04 -3.24
CA GLN A 214 19.89 -2.49 -2.15
C GLN A 214 20.73 -1.34 -1.58
N ARG A 215 21.29 -0.47 -2.44
CA ARG A 215 22.08 0.68 -1.99
C ARG A 215 21.20 1.71 -1.29
N ILE A 216 19.99 1.96 -1.82
CA ILE A 216 19.01 2.87 -1.18
C ILE A 216 18.67 2.35 0.23
N TRP A 217 18.37 1.08 0.36
CA TRP A 217 18.09 0.42 1.63
C TRP A 217 19.24 0.63 2.62
N GLU A 218 20.45 0.22 2.26
CA GLU A 218 21.60 0.30 3.16
C GLU A 218 21.93 1.74 3.58
N GLU A 219 21.97 2.67 2.62
CA GLU A 219 22.31 4.07 2.91
C GLU A 219 21.22 4.78 3.70
N ALA A 220 19.94 4.47 3.44
CA ALA A 220 18.85 4.99 4.26
C ALA A 220 18.97 4.52 5.72
N ILE A 221 19.22 3.23 5.96
CA ILE A 221 19.37 2.70 7.33
C ILE A 221 20.62 3.28 7.99
N ARG A 222 21.78 3.34 7.31
CA ARG A 222 23.01 3.97 7.86
C ARG A 222 22.76 5.44 8.24
N HIS A 223 22.07 6.18 7.39
CA HIS A 223 21.71 7.55 7.69
C HIS A 223 20.79 7.66 8.92
N LEU A 224 19.74 6.84 9.01
CA LEU A 224 18.84 6.83 10.18
C LEU A 224 19.58 6.47 11.47
N LEU A 225 20.52 5.52 11.42
CA LEU A 225 21.39 5.20 12.57
C LEU A 225 22.20 6.41 13.00
N SER A 226 22.77 7.19 12.05
CA SER A 226 23.58 8.38 12.38
C SER A 226 22.78 9.51 13.00
N ILE A 227 21.47 9.60 12.73
CA ILE A 227 20.58 10.64 13.27
C ILE A 227 19.77 10.21 14.50
N GLY A 228 20.16 9.09 15.15
CA GLY A 228 19.65 8.70 16.45
C GLY A 228 19.07 7.28 16.55
N MET A 229 18.80 6.60 15.43
CA MET A 229 18.26 5.23 15.47
C MET A 229 19.25 4.23 16.07
N ALA A 230 20.57 4.53 16.07
CA ALA A 230 21.60 3.70 16.71
C ALA A 230 21.41 3.52 18.22
N SER A 231 20.69 4.43 18.87
CA SER A 231 20.39 4.41 20.31
C SER A 231 18.98 3.94 20.62
N ALA A 232 18.33 3.25 19.65
CA ALA A 232 16.97 2.80 19.83
C ALA A 232 16.86 1.67 20.87
N ASP A 233 15.85 1.73 21.72
CA ASP A 233 15.44 0.62 22.59
C ASP A 233 14.59 -0.38 21.80
N ARG A 234 13.86 0.09 20.78
CA ARG A 234 12.95 -0.71 19.95
C ARG A 234 13.01 -0.25 18.50
N ALA A 235 13.04 -1.21 17.58
CA ALA A 235 12.99 -0.96 16.15
C ALA A 235 12.03 -1.95 15.46
N LEU A 236 11.11 -1.43 14.65
CA LEU A 236 10.19 -2.22 13.84
C LEU A 236 10.39 -1.85 12.37
N LEU A 237 10.84 -2.82 11.56
CA LEU A 237 10.81 -2.71 10.11
C LEU A 237 9.43 -3.13 9.62
N THR A 238 8.82 -2.33 8.77
CA THR A 238 7.51 -2.67 8.17
C THR A 238 7.43 -2.22 6.72
N GLY A 239 6.44 -2.69 6.02
CA GLY A 239 6.10 -2.25 4.67
C GLY A 239 4.88 -2.98 4.16
N CYS A 240 4.28 -2.44 3.09
CA CYS A 240 3.16 -3.07 2.44
C CYS A 240 3.44 -3.39 0.98
N SER A 241 2.81 -4.47 0.45
CA SER A 241 2.93 -4.85 -0.96
C SER A 241 4.39 -5.14 -1.35
N ALA A 242 4.92 -4.50 -2.39
CA ALA A 242 6.35 -4.56 -2.71
C ALA A 242 7.24 -4.16 -1.52
N GLY A 243 6.77 -3.24 -0.66
CA GLY A 243 7.42 -2.88 0.60
C GLY A 243 7.28 -3.95 1.68
N GLY A 244 6.19 -4.73 1.68
CA GLY A 244 6.00 -5.89 2.53
C GLY A 244 6.96 -7.03 2.15
N LEU A 245 7.14 -7.29 0.85
CA LEU A 245 8.18 -8.18 0.34
C LEU A 245 9.56 -7.67 0.76
N ALA A 246 9.83 -6.37 0.62
CA ALA A 246 11.09 -5.78 1.06
C ALA A 246 11.33 -5.97 2.56
N ALA A 247 10.31 -5.83 3.40
CA ALA A 247 10.41 -6.08 4.84
C ALA A 247 10.77 -7.53 5.15
N ILE A 248 10.30 -8.50 4.35
CA ILE A 248 10.68 -9.91 4.45
C ILE A 248 12.14 -10.10 4.04
N LEU A 249 12.53 -9.62 2.87
CA LEU A 249 13.89 -9.77 2.32
C LEU A 249 14.98 -9.16 3.21
N HIS A 250 14.68 -8.02 3.83
CA HIS A 250 15.64 -7.25 4.61
C HIS A 250 15.52 -7.43 6.14
N CYS A 251 14.62 -8.29 6.62
CA CYS A 251 14.36 -8.44 8.06
C CYS A 251 15.62 -8.80 8.84
N ASP A 252 16.37 -9.82 8.42
CA ASP A 252 17.60 -10.22 9.09
C ASP A 252 18.74 -9.21 8.91
N GLN A 253 18.82 -8.54 7.76
CA GLN A 253 19.75 -7.43 7.55
C GLN A 253 19.45 -6.27 8.50
N PHE A 254 18.16 -5.95 8.71
CA PHE A 254 17.74 -4.93 9.68
C PHE A 254 18.15 -5.31 11.09
N GLY A 255 17.92 -6.56 11.49
CA GLY A 255 18.40 -7.09 12.78
C GLY A 255 19.91 -6.98 12.95
N ALA A 256 20.68 -7.26 11.90
CA ALA A 256 22.13 -7.20 11.90
C ALA A 256 22.67 -5.78 12.15
N PHE A 257 22.01 -4.72 11.73
CA PHE A 257 22.39 -3.33 12.04
C PHE A 257 22.37 -3.02 13.55
N PHE A 258 21.66 -3.79 14.33
CA PHE A 258 21.57 -3.65 15.79
C PHE A 258 22.35 -4.72 16.56
N ALA A 259 23.15 -5.54 15.88
CA ALA A 259 23.97 -6.57 16.52
C ALA A 259 24.87 -5.96 17.63
N GLY A 260 24.91 -6.59 18.78
CA GLY A 260 25.66 -6.10 19.95
C GLY A 260 25.01 -4.92 20.69
N ARG A 261 23.81 -4.50 20.31
CA ARG A 261 23.01 -3.45 20.99
C ARG A 261 21.87 -4.08 21.80
N ASN A 262 21.42 -3.36 22.82
CA ASN A 262 20.24 -3.77 23.60
C ASN A 262 18.95 -3.22 22.97
N THR A 263 18.76 -3.52 21.68
CA THR A 263 17.61 -3.08 20.91
C THR A 263 16.70 -4.25 20.59
N THR A 264 15.42 -4.16 20.90
CA THR A 264 14.42 -5.12 20.45
C THR A 264 14.08 -4.84 18.98
N VAL A 265 14.51 -5.73 18.07
CA VAL A 265 14.25 -5.61 16.64
C VAL A 265 13.24 -6.65 16.21
N LYS A 266 12.21 -6.23 15.48
CA LYS A 266 11.19 -7.09 14.87
C LYS A 266 10.79 -6.55 13.50
N CYS A 267 10.13 -7.38 12.67
CA CYS A 267 9.60 -6.98 11.36
C CYS A 267 8.09 -7.22 11.25
N LEU A 268 7.43 -6.48 10.38
CA LEU A 268 6.01 -6.67 10.02
C LEU A 268 5.91 -6.56 8.49
N ALA A 269 5.46 -7.61 7.83
CA ALA A 269 5.17 -7.60 6.40
C ALA A 269 3.65 -7.61 6.18
N ASP A 270 3.13 -6.54 5.60
CA ASP A 270 1.71 -6.41 5.23
C ASP A 270 1.56 -6.66 3.74
N ALA A 271 0.65 -7.57 3.37
CA ALA A 271 0.40 -7.96 1.98
C ALA A 271 1.68 -8.25 1.17
N GLY A 272 2.72 -8.73 1.86
CA GLY A 272 4.03 -9.06 1.29
C GLY A 272 4.22 -10.52 0.94
N LEU A 273 3.31 -11.41 1.34
CA LEU A 273 3.37 -12.84 1.07
C LEU A 273 2.81 -13.15 -0.33
N PHE A 274 3.62 -12.86 -1.35
CA PHE A 274 3.29 -13.20 -2.74
C PHE A 274 3.61 -14.67 -3.02
N LEU A 275 2.65 -15.38 -3.64
CA LEU A 275 2.78 -16.81 -3.90
C LEU A 275 3.13 -17.09 -5.37
N ASP A 276 3.96 -18.09 -5.57
CA ASP A 276 4.18 -18.71 -6.88
C ASP A 276 3.00 -19.61 -7.24
N ALA A 277 1.87 -18.99 -7.53
CA ALA A 277 0.62 -19.68 -7.82
C ALA A 277 0.41 -19.89 -9.31
N VAL A 278 -0.39 -20.91 -9.64
CA VAL A 278 -0.87 -21.15 -11.00
C VAL A 278 -1.98 -20.15 -11.31
N ASP A 279 -1.94 -19.51 -12.46
CA ASP A 279 -2.95 -18.57 -12.93
C ASP A 279 -4.12 -19.27 -13.64
N VAL A 280 -5.14 -18.51 -13.99
CA VAL A 280 -6.37 -19.03 -14.62
C VAL A 280 -6.18 -19.64 -16.02
N SER A 281 -5.01 -19.44 -16.63
CA SER A 281 -4.63 -20.10 -17.90
C SER A 281 -3.85 -21.39 -17.69
N GLY A 282 -3.52 -21.75 -16.44
CA GLY A 282 -2.64 -22.87 -16.11
C GLY A 282 -1.14 -22.50 -16.13
N GLY A 283 -0.81 -21.24 -16.40
CA GLY A 283 0.55 -20.70 -16.36
C GLY A 283 0.97 -20.20 -14.96
N ARG A 284 2.11 -19.52 -14.88
CA ARG A 284 2.64 -18.89 -13.68
C ARG A 284 3.08 -17.47 -13.99
N SER A 285 2.09 -16.59 -14.21
CA SER A 285 2.31 -15.23 -14.67
C SER A 285 3.22 -14.43 -13.73
N LEU A 286 3.03 -14.56 -12.40
CA LEU A 286 3.87 -13.85 -11.43
C LEU A 286 5.30 -14.39 -11.42
N ARG A 287 5.50 -15.71 -11.57
CA ARG A 287 6.86 -16.28 -11.67
C ARG A 287 7.63 -15.73 -12.87
N SER A 288 6.98 -15.67 -14.03
CA SER A 288 7.60 -15.07 -15.23
C SER A 288 7.96 -13.59 -14.99
N TYR A 289 7.04 -12.84 -14.37
CA TYR A 289 7.24 -11.43 -14.04
C TYR A 289 8.40 -11.23 -13.06
N TYR A 290 8.48 -12.05 -12.00
CA TYR A 290 9.58 -12.02 -11.02
C TYR A 290 10.92 -12.46 -11.62
N GLY A 291 10.93 -13.43 -12.54
CA GLY A 291 12.11 -13.84 -13.26
C GLY A 291 12.76 -12.70 -14.04
N ASP A 292 11.93 -11.94 -14.76
CA ASP A 292 12.40 -10.76 -15.49
C ASP A 292 12.98 -9.69 -14.54
N ILE A 293 12.34 -9.44 -13.39
CA ILE A 293 12.80 -8.47 -12.38
C ILE A 293 14.16 -8.90 -11.81
N VAL A 294 14.25 -10.14 -11.36
CA VAL A 294 15.47 -10.69 -10.75
C VAL A 294 16.66 -10.61 -11.70
N ALA A 295 16.43 -10.98 -12.97
CA ALA A 295 17.48 -10.96 -14.00
C ALA A 295 17.88 -9.52 -14.36
N MET A 296 16.90 -8.65 -14.65
CA MET A 296 17.18 -7.30 -15.16
C MET A 296 17.74 -6.37 -14.09
N GLN A 297 17.26 -6.49 -12.85
CA GLN A 297 17.59 -5.54 -11.80
C GLN A 297 18.74 -6.00 -10.87
N GLY A 298 19.35 -7.18 -11.14
CA GLY A 298 20.50 -7.67 -10.39
C GLY A 298 20.14 -8.02 -8.94
N VAL A 299 18.99 -8.67 -8.71
CA VAL A 299 18.48 -9.00 -7.37
C VAL A 299 19.20 -10.21 -6.76
N ALA A 300 19.61 -11.19 -7.57
CA ALA A 300 20.11 -12.49 -7.13
C ALA A 300 21.21 -12.43 -6.05
N PRO A 301 22.24 -11.55 -6.12
CA PRO A 301 23.29 -11.48 -5.10
C PRO A 301 22.81 -11.00 -3.72
N HIS A 302 21.62 -10.43 -3.63
CA HIS A 302 21.08 -9.83 -2.42
C HIS A 302 19.96 -10.65 -1.77
N LEU A 303 19.63 -11.80 -2.36
CA LEU A 303 18.70 -12.77 -1.80
C LEU A 303 19.36 -13.62 -0.70
N PRO A 304 18.56 -14.13 0.26
CA PRO A 304 19.10 -14.93 1.37
C PRO A 304 19.86 -16.18 0.88
N PRO A 305 21.13 -16.38 1.27
CA PRO A 305 21.91 -17.59 0.90
C PRO A 305 21.22 -18.88 1.36
N THR A 306 20.50 -18.86 2.47
CA THR A 306 19.70 -19.99 2.98
C THR A 306 18.67 -20.50 1.97
N CYS A 307 18.33 -19.70 0.96
CA CYS A 307 17.45 -20.09 -0.13
C CYS A 307 18.25 -20.32 -1.44
N THR A 308 19.13 -19.40 -1.81
CA THR A 308 19.86 -19.46 -3.11
C THR A 308 20.86 -20.59 -3.20
N ASP A 309 21.27 -21.17 -2.07
CA ASP A 309 22.11 -22.39 -2.05
C ASP A 309 21.34 -23.64 -2.51
N HIS A 310 20.00 -23.58 -2.58
CA HIS A 310 19.14 -24.73 -2.87
C HIS A 310 18.14 -24.49 -4.00
N LEU A 311 17.76 -23.24 -4.26
CA LEU A 311 16.76 -22.85 -5.25
C LEU A 311 17.31 -21.75 -6.16
N ASP A 312 16.71 -21.62 -7.36
CA ASP A 312 17.01 -20.52 -8.27
C ASP A 312 16.59 -19.15 -7.66
N ALA A 313 17.25 -18.10 -8.13
CA ALA A 313 17.04 -16.74 -7.59
C ALA A 313 15.58 -16.25 -7.73
N THR A 314 14.89 -16.64 -8.82
CA THR A 314 13.47 -16.30 -8.98
C THR A 314 12.61 -16.95 -7.91
N SER A 315 12.87 -18.22 -7.59
CA SER A 315 12.21 -18.93 -6.49
C SER A 315 12.48 -18.26 -5.14
N CYS A 316 13.70 -17.77 -4.92
CA CYS A 316 14.09 -17.09 -3.67
C CYS A 316 13.55 -15.64 -3.56
N PHE A 317 13.03 -15.07 -4.64
CA PHE A 317 12.29 -13.80 -4.59
C PHE A 317 10.82 -13.99 -4.16
N PHE A 318 10.31 -15.24 -4.15
CA PHE A 318 9.02 -15.58 -3.55
C PHE A 318 9.17 -15.82 -2.04
N PRO A 319 8.49 -15.03 -1.20
CA PRO A 319 8.64 -15.09 0.25
C PRO A 319 8.29 -16.44 0.87
N GLN A 320 7.40 -17.22 0.25
CA GLN A 320 7.07 -18.57 0.70
C GLN A 320 8.29 -19.51 0.83
N ASN A 321 9.38 -19.23 0.12
CA ASN A 321 10.60 -20.05 0.13
C ASN A 321 11.68 -19.53 1.09
N ILE A 322 11.43 -18.40 1.78
CA ILE A 322 12.44 -17.77 2.65
C ILE A 322 11.93 -17.51 4.08
N ILE A 323 10.62 -17.38 4.28
CA ILE A 323 10.04 -16.96 5.58
C ILE A 323 10.39 -17.91 6.73
N ASP A 324 10.51 -19.21 6.48
CA ASP A 324 10.84 -20.21 7.51
C ASP A 324 12.27 -20.08 8.04
N ASN A 325 13.17 -19.43 7.27
CA ASN A 325 14.60 -19.28 7.58
C ASN A 325 14.94 -17.90 8.18
N ILE A 326 13.99 -16.99 8.30
CA ILE A 326 14.21 -15.67 8.91
C ILE A 326 14.40 -15.83 10.41
N LYS A 327 15.50 -15.27 10.92
CA LYS A 327 15.91 -15.38 12.32
C LYS A 327 15.33 -14.27 13.19
N THR A 328 15.24 -13.08 12.65
CA THR A 328 14.62 -11.92 13.32
C THR A 328 13.11 -12.12 13.40
N PRO A 329 12.47 -11.96 14.59
CA PRO A 329 11.03 -12.14 14.71
C PRO A 329 10.25 -11.30 13.72
N ILE A 330 9.37 -11.94 12.95
CA ILE A 330 8.57 -11.27 11.93
C ILE A 330 7.08 -11.61 12.09
N PHE A 331 6.23 -10.62 11.82
CA PHE A 331 4.77 -10.76 11.75
C PHE A 331 4.33 -10.72 10.30
N LEU A 332 3.60 -11.74 9.83
CA LEU A 332 2.98 -11.74 8.52
C LEU A 332 1.51 -11.34 8.67
N LEU A 333 1.14 -10.24 8.02
CA LEU A 333 -0.22 -9.72 7.89
C LEU A 333 -0.64 -9.84 6.43
N ASN A 334 -1.63 -10.67 6.13
CA ASN A 334 -2.12 -10.84 4.76
C ASN A 334 -3.63 -11.04 4.71
N ALA A 335 -4.25 -10.59 3.63
CA ALA A 335 -5.57 -11.05 3.25
C ALA A 335 -5.41 -12.38 2.48
N ALA A 336 -6.18 -13.41 2.83
CA ALA A 336 -6.16 -14.71 2.12
C ALA A 336 -6.64 -14.59 0.68
N TYR A 337 -7.42 -13.56 0.38
CA TYR A 337 -7.90 -13.20 -0.96
C TYR A 337 -7.34 -11.85 -1.35
N ASP A 338 -6.00 -11.75 -1.34
CA ASP A 338 -5.30 -10.51 -1.68
C ASP A 338 -5.68 -10.03 -3.08
N VAL A 339 -6.28 -8.83 -3.16
CA VAL A 339 -6.87 -8.33 -4.41
C VAL A 339 -5.82 -8.07 -5.47
N TRP A 340 -4.61 -7.61 -5.09
CA TRP A 340 -3.52 -7.42 -6.04
C TRP A 340 -3.08 -8.76 -6.66
N GLN A 341 -2.92 -9.81 -5.83
CA GLN A 341 -2.55 -11.13 -6.34
C GLN A 341 -3.66 -11.73 -7.22
N ILE A 342 -4.93 -11.52 -6.87
CA ILE A 342 -6.06 -11.94 -7.72
C ILE A 342 -6.00 -11.25 -9.09
N GLU A 343 -5.68 -9.96 -9.14
CA GLU A 343 -5.68 -9.18 -10.37
C GLU A 343 -4.45 -9.42 -11.23
N GLU A 344 -3.27 -9.44 -10.63
CA GLU A 344 -1.99 -9.39 -11.34
C GLU A 344 -1.24 -10.73 -11.37
N SER A 345 -1.58 -11.67 -10.46
CA SER A 345 -0.96 -12.99 -10.39
C SER A 345 -1.89 -14.08 -10.91
N LEU A 346 -3.14 -14.14 -10.39
CA LEU A 346 -4.06 -15.24 -10.65
C LEU A 346 -4.86 -15.04 -11.95
N ALA A 347 -5.38 -13.83 -12.19
CA ALA A 347 -6.19 -13.55 -13.37
C ALA A 347 -5.71 -12.26 -14.09
N PRO A 348 -4.40 -12.13 -14.42
CA PRO A 348 -3.92 -10.99 -15.20
C PRO A 348 -4.53 -11.01 -16.59
N SER A 349 -4.61 -9.84 -17.25
CA SER A 349 -5.25 -9.70 -18.56
C SER A 349 -4.68 -10.63 -19.63
N LYS A 350 -3.39 -11.01 -19.53
CA LYS A 350 -2.76 -11.97 -20.45
C LYS A 350 -3.27 -13.40 -20.23
N ALA A 351 -3.55 -13.80 -19.01
CA ALA A 351 -4.07 -15.12 -18.64
C ALA A 351 -5.61 -15.20 -18.82
N ASP A 352 -6.31 -14.07 -18.86
CA ASP A 352 -7.76 -13.95 -19.03
C ASP A 352 -8.14 -13.13 -20.29
N PRO A 353 -7.76 -13.57 -21.52
CA PRO A 353 -8.00 -12.80 -22.74
C PRO A 353 -9.50 -12.66 -23.06
N SER A 354 -10.33 -13.58 -22.60
CA SER A 354 -11.80 -13.51 -22.74
C SER A 354 -12.45 -12.55 -21.73
N ARG A 355 -11.69 -12.04 -20.75
CA ARG A 355 -12.19 -11.21 -19.65
C ARG A 355 -13.27 -11.87 -18.80
N ALA A 356 -13.24 -13.20 -18.71
CA ALA A 356 -14.20 -13.97 -17.91
C ALA A 356 -14.14 -13.61 -16.41
N TRP A 357 -12.98 -13.18 -15.92
CA TRP A 357 -12.77 -12.80 -14.54
C TRP A 357 -13.09 -11.32 -14.24
N ARG A 358 -13.38 -10.51 -15.25
CA ARG A 358 -13.56 -9.06 -15.06
C ARG A 358 -14.64 -8.73 -14.02
N ALA A 359 -15.82 -9.32 -14.12
CA ALA A 359 -16.92 -9.06 -13.19
C ALA A 359 -16.57 -9.49 -11.75
N CYS A 360 -16.00 -10.69 -11.60
CA CYS A 360 -15.58 -11.25 -10.33
C CYS A 360 -14.47 -10.41 -9.64
N LYS A 361 -13.51 -9.87 -10.40
CA LYS A 361 -12.48 -8.97 -9.87
C LYS A 361 -13.03 -7.66 -9.33
N PHE A 362 -14.05 -7.10 -9.97
CA PHE A 362 -14.69 -5.86 -9.51
C PHE A 362 -15.70 -6.08 -8.37
N ASN A 363 -16.44 -7.18 -8.41
CA ASN A 363 -17.48 -7.47 -7.44
C ASN A 363 -17.50 -8.97 -7.12
N ARG A 364 -17.13 -9.31 -5.89
CA ARG A 364 -17.04 -10.71 -5.45
C ARG A 364 -18.39 -11.47 -5.51
N SER A 365 -19.50 -10.77 -5.35
CA SER A 365 -20.83 -11.37 -5.51
C SER A 365 -21.15 -11.75 -6.97
N ALA A 366 -20.38 -11.25 -7.94
CA ALA A 366 -20.49 -11.62 -9.35
C ALA A 366 -19.61 -12.82 -9.72
N CYS A 367 -18.83 -13.37 -8.80
CA CYS A 367 -18.06 -14.59 -9.02
C CYS A 367 -18.98 -15.80 -9.10
N ASN A 368 -18.78 -16.65 -10.09
CA ASN A 368 -19.45 -17.94 -10.17
C ASN A 368 -18.77 -18.98 -9.25
N ALA A 369 -19.39 -20.15 -9.09
CA ALA A 369 -18.90 -21.18 -8.18
C ALA A 369 -17.49 -21.68 -8.52
N SER A 370 -17.13 -21.81 -9.81
CA SER A 370 -15.79 -22.26 -10.20
C SER A 370 -14.72 -21.19 -9.88
N GLN A 371 -15.05 -19.90 -10.04
CA GLN A 371 -14.17 -18.80 -9.66
C GLN A 371 -13.96 -18.76 -8.15
N ILE A 372 -15.01 -18.92 -7.37
CA ILE A 372 -14.89 -18.99 -5.90
C ILE A 372 -14.02 -20.18 -5.48
N ASN A 373 -14.23 -21.36 -6.05
CA ASN A 373 -13.40 -22.54 -5.75
C ASN A 373 -11.92 -22.28 -6.07
N PHE A 374 -11.62 -21.67 -7.22
CA PHE A 374 -10.24 -21.30 -7.58
C PHE A 374 -9.61 -20.32 -6.55
N LEU A 375 -10.38 -19.38 -6.05
CA LEU A 375 -9.91 -18.46 -4.99
C LEU A 375 -9.77 -19.17 -3.63
N GLN A 376 -10.60 -20.19 -3.35
CA GLN A 376 -10.43 -21.03 -2.16
C GLN A 376 -9.14 -21.85 -2.25
N ASP A 377 -8.82 -22.43 -3.41
CA ASP A 377 -7.58 -23.16 -3.64
C ASP A 377 -6.35 -22.26 -3.44
N PHE A 378 -6.43 -21.01 -3.88
CA PHE A 378 -5.38 -20.02 -3.62
C PHE A 378 -5.22 -19.72 -2.13
N ARG A 379 -6.33 -19.54 -1.40
CA ARG A 379 -6.30 -19.38 0.06
C ARG A 379 -5.62 -20.58 0.73
N GLU A 380 -5.97 -21.80 0.36
CA GLU A 380 -5.36 -23.02 0.92
C GLU A 380 -3.85 -23.08 0.64
N GLN A 381 -3.39 -22.64 -0.55
CA GLN A 381 -1.97 -22.51 -0.86
C GLN A 381 -1.29 -21.49 0.07
N MET A 382 -1.92 -20.32 0.33
CA MET A 382 -1.38 -19.32 1.25
C MET A 382 -1.29 -19.85 2.68
N VAL A 383 -2.32 -20.50 3.18
CA VAL A 383 -2.32 -21.11 4.52
C VAL A 383 -1.28 -22.23 4.61
N ALA A 384 -1.14 -23.05 3.56
CA ALA A 384 -0.13 -24.11 3.51
C ALA A 384 1.30 -23.55 3.54
N SER A 385 1.55 -22.42 2.85
CA SER A 385 2.88 -21.80 2.75
C SER A 385 3.40 -21.25 4.09
N VAL A 386 2.54 -21.02 5.07
CA VAL A 386 2.92 -20.50 6.39
C VAL A 386 2.91 -21.56 7.50
N ARG A 387 2.78 -22.85 7.18
CA ARG A 387 2.73 -23.91 8.20
C ARG A 387 4.03 -24.02 9.00
N GLY A 388 5.18 -24.06 8.33
CA GLY A 388 6.50 -24.07 8.98
C GLY A 388 6.71 -22.80 9.79
N PHE A 389 6.46 -21.66 9.19
CA PHE A 389 6.55 -20.34 9.80
C PHE A 389 5.72 -20.22 11.08
N SER A 390 4.50 -20.77 11.12
CA SER A 390 3.60 -20.70 12.26
C SER A 390 4.09 -21.50 13.48
N GLY A 391 5.01 -22.45 13.30
CA GLY A 391 5.61 -23.23 14.39
C GLY A 391 6.55 -22.42 15.30
N SER A 392 7.11 -21.32 14.82
CA SER A 392 7.99 -20.46 15.62
C SER A 392 7.17 -19.61 16.61
N LYS A 393 7.50 -19.70 17.92
CA LYS A 393 6.85 -18.91 18.98
C LYS A 393 7.14 -17.42 18.86
N SER A 394 8.26 -17.03 18.27
CA SER A 394 8.66 -15.62 18.13
C SER A 394 7.95 -14.89 16.97
N ASN A 395 7.48 -15.63 15.98
CA ASN A 395 6.80 -15.07 14.82
C ASN A 395 5.32 -14.77 15.10
N GLY A 396 4.75 -13.81 14.37
CA GLY A 396 3.33 -13.48 14.42
C GLY A 396 2.64 -13.76 13.08
N LEU A 397 1.34 -14.04 13.13
CA LEU A 397 0.55 -14.33 11.93
C LEU A 397 -0.88 -13.81 12.07
N PHE A 398 -1.36 -13.10 11.05
CA PHE A 398 -2.74 -12.67 10.93
C PHE A 398 -3.17 -12.76 9.46
N ILE A 399 -3.89 -13.81 9.11
CA ILE A 399 -4.44 -14.03 7.76
C ILE A 399 -5.96 -13.96 7.86
N ASN A 400 -6.55 -12.86 7.37
CA ASN A 400 -8.00 -12.68 7.33
C ASN A 400 -8.60 -13.11 5.99
N SER A 401 -9.92 -13.32 5.97
CA SER A 401 -10.67 -13.79 4.80
C SER A 401 -11.28 -12.65 3.97
N CYS A 402 -10.67 -11.47 4.02
CA CYS A 402 -11.14 -10.31 3.27
C CYS A 402 -10.51 -10.23 1.88
N PHE A 403 -11.22 -9.56 0.97
CA PHE A 403 -10.66 -9.09 -0.30
C PHE A 403 -10.05 -7.71 -0.06
N ALA A 404 -8.77 -7.68 0.26
CA ALA A 404 -8.06 -6.47 0.64
C ALA A 404 -6.58 -6.55 0.26
N HIS A 405 -5.91 -5.40 0.28
CA HIS A 405 -4.46 -5.25 0.11
C HIS A 405 -4.00 -4.07 0.99
N CYS A 406 -2.80 -4.13 1.62
CA CYS A 406 -2.25 -3.03 2.43
C CYS A 406 -3.11 -2.59 3.62
N GLN A 407 -3.35 -3.48 4.57
CA GLN A 407 -4.28 -3.24 5.67
C GLN A 407 -3.67 -2.47 6.84
N SER A 408 -2.34 -2.47 7.02
CA SER A 408 -1.67 -1.75 8.12
C SER A 408 -1.58 -0.24 7.90
N GLU A 409 -1.66 0.22 6.65
CA GLU A 409 -1.51 1.64 6.30
C GLU A 409 -2.84 2.41 6.29
N LEU A 410 -3.97 1.71 6.31
CA LEU A 410 -5.30 2.32 6.24
C LEU A 410 -5.95 2.41 7.62
N PRO A 411 -6.45 3.58 8.05
CA PRO A 411 -7.11 3.74 9.35
C PRO A 411 -8.28 2.77 9.57
N ALA A 412 -9.06 2.54 8.51
CA ALA A 412 -10.26 1.70 8.57
C ALA A 412 -9.95 0.22 8.83
N THR A 413 -8.78 -0.27 8.40
CA THR A 413 -8.37 -1.67 8.59
C THR A 413 -7.40 -1.84 9.75
N TRP A 414 -6.50 -0.89 9.97
CA TRP A 414 -5.50 -0.98 11.03
C TRP A 414 -6.14 -1.11 12.42
N ASN A 415 -6.91 -0.10 12.83
CA ASN A 415 -7.61 -0.11 14.15
C ASN A 415 -9.14 -0.22 14.02
N GLY A 416 -9.63 -0.67 12.88
CA GLY A 416 -11.03 -0.92 12.60
C GLY A 416 -11.35 -2.40 12.42
N THR A 417 -11.83 -2.75 11.26
CA THR A 417 -12.13 -4.12 10.83
C THR A 417 -11.24 -4.49 9.63
N PRO A 418 -10.87 -5.75 9.41
CA PRO A 418 -11.45 -6.96 9.98
C PRO A 418 -10.98 -7.29 11.40
N THR A 419 -11.67 -8.22 12.04
CA THR A 419 -11.27 -8.81 13.31
C THR A 419 -11.28 -10.34 13.21
N ILE A 420 -10.24 -10.99 13.74
CA ILE A 420 -10.22 -12.44 13.95
C ILE A 420 -10.31 -12.67 15.45
N GLN A 421 -11.26 -13.51 15.89
CA GLN A 421 -11.52 -13.76 17.32
C GLN A 421 -11.68 -12.46 18.14
N ASN A 422 -12.40 -11.49 17.57
CA ASN A 422 -12.62 -10.15 18.14
C ASN A 422 -11.35 -9.30 18.34
N LYS A 423 -10.22 -9.68 17.77
CA LYS A 423 -8.99 -8.88 17.80
C LYS A 423 -8.77 -8.16 16.47
N ARG A 424 -8.53 -6.86 16.55
CA ARG A 424 -8.17 -5.99 15.41
C ARG A 424 -6.72 -6.22 15.01
N ILE A 425 -6.34 -5.83 13.79
CA ILE A 425 -4.96 -5.91 13.30
C ILE A 425 -4.00 -5.15 14.23
N ALA A 426 -4.29 -3.90 14.56
CA ALA A 426 -3.45 -3.09 15.46
C ALA A 426 -3.19 -3.78 16.81
N ARG A 427 -4.24 -4.34 17.41
CA ARG A 427 -4.11 -5.05 18.67
C ARG A 427 -3.30 -6.35 18.55
N SER A 428 -3.49 -7.09 17.49
CA SER A 428 -2.77 -8.34 17.21
C SER A 428 -1.27 -8.08 16.99
N VAL A 429 -0.92 -7.09 16.18
CA VAL A 429 0.47 -6.70 15.93
C VAL A 429 1.14 -6.18 17.22
N SER A 430 0.46 -5.34 17.99
CA SER A 430 1.03 -4.78 19.22
C SER A 430 1.17 -5.83 20.33
N ASP A 431 0.19 -6.74 20.50
CA ASP A 431 0.28 -7.83 21.48
C ASP A 431 1.49 -8.73 21.18
N TRP A 432 1.70 -9.08 19.90
CA TRP A 432 2.88 -9.80 19.46
C TRP A 432 4.18 -8.99 19.67
N TYR A 433 4.20 -7.71 19.24
CA TYR A 433 5.41 -6.90 19.31
C TYR A 433 5.91 -6.73 20.74
N PHE A 434 5.01 -6.45 21.67
CA PHE A 434 5.32 -6.22 23.07
C PHE A 434 5.35 -7.52 23.91
N GLY A 435 5.16 -8.69 23.29
CA GLY A 435 5.15 -9.98 23.98
C GLY A 435 3.97 -10.16 24.95
N ARG A 436 2.85 -9.47 24.71
CA ARG A 436 1.63 -9.57 25.54
C ARG A 436 0.86 -10.86 25.26
N ALA A 437 0.94 -11.35 24.01
CA ALA A 437 0.34 -12.61 23.60
C ALA A 437 1.07 -13.19 22.38
N GLU A 438 1.04 -14.50 22.23
CA GLU A 438 1.32 -15.17 20.96
C GLU A 438 0.13 -14.94 20.01
N VAL A 439 0.41 -14.59 18.76
CA VAL A 439 -0.60 -14.30 17.73
C VAL A 439 -0.38 -15.18 16.53
N LYS A 440 -1.29 -16.12 16.28
CA LYS A 440 -1.34 -17.05 15.14
C LYS A 440 -2.79 -17.12 14.65
N ALA A 441 -3.28 -16.01 14.12
CA ALA A 441 -4.66 -15.88 13.73
C ALA A 441 -4.81 -16.19 12.23
N ILE A 442 -5.55 -17.23 11.90
CA ILE A 442 -5.99 -17.56 10.53
C ILE A 442 -7.51 -17.63 10.56
N ASP A 443 -8.13 -16.90 9.69
CA ASP A 443 -9.58 -16.82 9.59
C ASP A 443 -10.18 -18.00 8.82
N CYS A 444 -11.46 -18.26 9.02
CA CYS A 444 -12.24 -19.21 8.23
C CYS A 444 -12.35 -18.77 6.76
N PRO A 445 -12.65 -19.67 5.82
CA PRO A 445 -12.75 -19.30 4.39
C PRO A 445 -13.94 -18.37 4.12
N TYR A 446 -13.77 -17.49 3.13
CA TYR A 446 -14.87 -16.65 2.62
C TYR A 446 -16.12 -17.48 2.29
N PRO A 447 -17.33 -17.06 2.64
CA PRO A 447 -17.72 -15.74 3.17
C PRO A 447 -17.93 -15.66 4.70
N CYS A 448 -17.19 -16.38 5.50
CA CYS A 448 -17.49 -16.55 6.94
C CYS A 448 -17.29 -15.28 7.78
N ASP A 449 -16.34 -14.39 7.43
CA ASP A 449 -16.03 -13.18 8.20
C ASP A 449 -16.93 -12.01 7.78
N ASN A 450 -17.89 -11.68 8.65
CA ASN A 450 -18.81 -10.57 8.47
C ASN A 450 -18.19 -9.21 8.83
N THR A 451 -16.96 -9.18 9.35
CA THR A 451 -16.26 -7.96 9.71
C THR A 451 -15.40 -7.41 8.57
N CYS A 452 -15.27 -8.17 7.48
CA CYS A 452 -14.49 -7.76 6.31
C CYS A 452 -15.03 -6.47 5.69
N ARG A 453 -14.13 -5.50 5.49
CA ARG A 453 -14.31 -4.42 4.53
C ARG A 453 -13.52 -4.81 3.28
N ASN A 454 -14.24 -5.21 2.24
CA ASN A 454 -13.65 -5.49 0.95
C ASN A 454 -13.24 -4.15 0.33
N ILE A 455 -11.94 -3.86 0.35
CA ILE A 455 -11.38 -2.63 -0.20
C ILE A 455 -10.90 -3.00 -1.60
N ILE A 456 -11.68 -2.63 -2.58
CA ILE A 456 -11.40 -2.80 -4.02
C ILE A 456 -10.84 -1.50 -4.55
#